data_908c6b554bbe71792beb323cb90e93aa
#
_entry.id   908c6b554bbe71792beb323cb90e93aa
#
_cell.length_a   1.000
_cell.length_b   1.000
_cell.length_c   1.000
_cell.angle_alpha   90.00
_cell.angle_beta   90.00
_cell.angle_gamma   90.00
#
_symmetry.space_group_name_H-M   'P 1'
#
loop_
_entity.id
_entity.type
_entity.pdbx_description
1 polymer ?
#
loop_
_entity_poly.entity_id
_entity_poly.type
_entity_poly.pdbx_seq_one_letter_code
_entity_poly.pdbx_strand_id
1 'polypeptide(L)'
;MLFRSDDCGFGYKRQGNVELLERMSKEYDFKLIVIPKLELEGEIVSSTRVRRLLSEGRIEEANRLMEDPFMICGPVVHGNHMGAEVLQMPTANQIPAEDKLLPPKGVYVSRIRYKDEIHYGISNVGVKPTIEGKNPVGVETHLLDFAGDLYGKVVTVEFLTRIREERKFSSIEALKEEMQNNIAYARAWFEKNES
;
A
#
# COMPACT_ATOMS: atom_id res chain seq x y z
N MET A 1 -13.82 -31.46 -5.67
CA MET A 1 -14.45 -30.21 -5.14
C MET A 1 -13.91 -29.02 -5.91
N LEU A 2 -14.76 -28.12 -6.40
CA LEU A 2 -14.42 -26.95 -7.18
C LEU A 2 -15.05 -25.70 -6.54
N PHE A 3 -14.24 -24.64 -6.30
CA PHE A 3 -14.71 -23.34 -5.82
C PHE A 3 -14.67 -22.33 -6.95
N ARG A 4 -15.74 -21.56 -7.14
CA ARG A 4 -15.82 -20.48 -8.14
C ARG A 4 -16.68 -19.34 -7.61
N SER A 5 -16.35 -18.11 -8.02
CA SER A 5 -17.24 -16.96 -7.81
C SER A 5 -18.48 -17.06 -8.72
N ASP A 6 -19.56 -16.41 -8.32
CA ASP A 6 -20.82 -16.37 -9.07
C ASP A 6 -20.70 -15.71 -10.45
N ASP A 7 -19.66 -14.88 -10.67
CA ASP A 7 -19.35 -14.21 -11.93
C ASP A 7 -18.22 -14.88 -12.73
N CYS A 8 -17.87 -16.13 -12.40
CA CYS A 8 -16.78 -16.82 -13.09
C CYS A 8 -17.12 -16.99 -14.58
N GLY A 9 -16.13 -16.67 -15.42
CA GLY A 9 -16.19 -16.93 -16.85
C GLY A 9 -14.90 -17.62 -17.32
N PHE A 10 -15.00 -18.73 -18.06
CA PHE A 10 -13.86 -19.52 -18.51
C PHE A 10 -14.07 -20.06 -19.93
N GLY A 11 -13.00 -20.62 -20.49
CA GLY A 11 -13.02 -21.20 -21.83
C GLY A 11 -13.03 -20.16 -22.95
N TYR A 12 -13.17 -20.65 -24.19
CA TYR A 12 -13.15 -19.81 -25.38
C TYR A 12 -14.27 -18.77 -25.34
N LYS A 13 -13.93 -17.49 -25.53
CA LYS A 13 -14.86 -16.33 -25.47
C LYS A 13 -15.70 -16.28 -24.19
N ARG A 14 -15.20 -16.82 -23.05
CA ARG A 14 -15.92 -16.87 -21.77
C ARG A 14 -17.29 -17.56 -21.83
N GLN A 15 -17.45 -18.53 -22.70
CA GLN A 15 -18.71 -19.29 -22.82
C GLN A 15 -18.99 -20.19 -21.61
N GLY A 16 -17.95 -20.55 -20.82
CA GLY A 16 -18.14 -21.24 -19.54
C GLY A 16 -18.62 -20.28 -18.46
N ASN A 17 -19.62 -20.67 -17.72
CA ASN A 17 -20.22 -19.92 -16.60
C ASN A 17 -20.62 -20.90 -15.47
N VAL A 18 -21.22 -20.37 -14.41
CA VAL A 18 -21.68 -21.16 -13.26
C VAL A 18 -22.70 -22.23 -13.70
N GLU A 19 -23.65 -21.90 -14.55
CA GLU A 19 -24.68 -22.82 -15.03
C GLU A 19 -24.08 -24.04 -15.78
N LEU A 20 -23.04 -23.80 -16.58
CA LEU A 20 -22.29 -24.88 -17.21
C LEU A 20 -21.61 -25.77 -16.17
N LEU A 21 -20.98 -25.16 -15.15
CA LEU A 21 -20.31 -25.91 -14.08
C LEU A 21 -21.30 -26.71 -13.24
N GLU A 22 -22.49 -26.17 -12.95
CA GLU A 22 -23.56 -26.89 -12.24
C GLU A 22 -24.04 -28.13 -13.02
N ARG A 23 -24.17 -28.01 -14.33
CA ARG A 23 -24.50 -29.14 -15.19
C ARG A 23 -23.40 -30.18 -15.22
N MET A 24 -22.13 -29.73 -15.43
CA MET A 24 -20.97 -30.62 -15.44
C MET A 24 -20.75 -31.28 -14.08
N SER A 25 -21.05 -30.62 -12.98
CA SER A 25 -20.87 -31.19 -11.64
C SER A 25 -21.74 -32.43 -11.42
N LYS A 26 -22.93 -32.47 -12.04
CA LYS A 26 -23.83 -33.63 -12.01
C LYS A 26 -23.36 -34.75 -12.95
N GLU A 27 -22.84 -34.37 -14.12
CA GLU A 27 -22.36 -35.31 -15.14
C GLU A 27 -21.05 -36.00 -14.74
N TYR A 28 -20.13 -35.26 -14.14
CA TYR A 28 -18.77 -35.73 -13.78
C TYR A 28 -18.59 -35.96 -12.29
N ASP A 29 -19.67 -36.00 -11.51
CA ASP A 29 -19.67 -36.30 -10.06
C ASP A 29 -18.63 -35.49 -9.24
N PHE A 30 -18.64 -34.16 -9.37
CA PHE A 30 -17.83 -33.30 -8.53
C PHE A 30 -18.69 -32.28 -7.77
N LYS A 31 -18.28 -31.91 -6.55
CA LYS A 31 -18.95 -30.90 -5.74
C LYS A 31 -18.54 -29.49 -6.24
N LEU A 32 -19.51 -28.73 -6.71
CA LEU A 32 -19.38 -27.30 -6.99
C LEU A 32 -19.80 -26.48 -5.78
N ILE A 33 -18.99 -25.49 -5.39
CA ILE A 33 -19.33 -24.48 -4.41
C ILE A 33 -19.20 -23.11 -5.08
N VAL A 34 -20.32 -22.45 -5.24
CA VAL A 34 -20.40 -21.10 -5.77
C VAL A 34 -20.28 -20.12 -4.60
N ILE A 35 -19.30 -19.22 -4.67
CA ILE A 35 -19.07 -18.19 -3.67
C ILE A 35 -19.71 -16.91 -4.18
N PRO A 36 -20.70 -16.36 -3.45
CA PRO A 36 -21.31 -15.09 -3.84
C PRO A 36 -20.31 -13.94 -3.74
N LYS A 37 -20.58 -12.85 -4.46
CA LYS A 37 -19.80 -11.62 -4.31
C LYS A 37 -19.90 -11.10 -2.89
N LEU A 38 -18.75 -10.71 -2.36
CA LEU A 38 -18.72 -10.00 -1.09
C LEU A 38 -19.21 -8.58 -1.31
N GLU A 39 -20.16 -8.14 -0.50
CA GLU A 39 -20.64 -6.77 -0.46
C GLU A 39 -20.26 -6.13 0.88
N LEU A 40 -19.78 -4.89 0.82
CA LEU A 40 -19.54 -4.06 1.97
C LEU A 40 -20.23 -2.71 1.76
N GLU A 41 -21.10 -2.31 2.70
CA GLU A 41 -21.89 -1.07 2.66
C GLU A 41 -22.72 -0.93 1.36
N GLY A 42 -23.28 -2.03 0.85
CA GLY A 42 -24.10 -2.07 -0.35
C GLY A 42 -23.34 -2.00 -1.67
N GLU A 43 -22.01 -2.11 -1.62
CA GLU A 43 -21.17 -2.11 -2.81
C GLU A 43 -20.30 -3.38 -2.90
N ILE A 44 -20.19 -3.92 -4.13
CA ILE A 44 -19.40 -5.13 -4.38
C ILE A 44 -17.91 -4.87 -4.13
N VAL A 45 -17.31 -5.73 -3.30
CA VAL A 45 -15.86 -5.77 -3.11
C VAL A 45 -15.21 -6.43 -4.33
N SER A 46 -14.33 -5.72 -5.01
CA SER A 46 -13.59 -6.23 -6.17
C SER A 46 -12.20 -5.63 -6.27
N SER A 47 -11.27 -6.37 -6.89
CA SER A 47 -9.92 -5.86 -7.13
C SER A 47 -9.91 -4.60 -8.02
N THR A 48 -10.88 -4.44 -8.90
CA THR A 48 -11.05 -3.22 -9.72
C THR A 48 -11.38 -2.02 -8.83
N ARG A 49 -12.31 -2.20 -7.88
CA ARG A 49 -12.67 -1.14 -6.92
C ARG A 49 -11.50 -0.78 -6.01
N VAL A 50 -10.82 -1.78 -5.46
CA VAL A 50 -9.63 -1.57 -4.61
C VAL A 50 -8.56 -0.78 -5.37
N ARG A 51 -8.22 -1.18 -6.61
CA ARG A 51 -7.24 -0.46 -7.43
C ARG A 51 -7.65 0.98 -7.71
N ARG A 52 -8.93 1.23 -7.97
CA ARG A 52 -9.45 2.59 -8.17
C ARG A 52 -9.25 3.43 -6.91
N LEU A 53 -9.68 2.95 -5.75
CA LEU A 53 -9.52 3.65 -4.48
C LEU A 53 -8.04 3.95 -4.16
N LEU A 54 -7.16 2.99 -4.39
CA LEU A 54 -5.72 3.20 -4.24
C LEU A 54 -5.20 4.29 -5.19
N SER A 55 -5.62 4.28 -6.46
CA SER A 55 -5.20 5.29 -7.45
C SER A 55 -5.75 6.69 -7.17
N GLU A 56 -6.87 6.79 -6.46
CA GLU A 56 -7.48 8.04 -5.99
C GLU A 56 -6.86 8.52 -4.65
N GLY A 57 -6.02 7.70 -4.00
CA GLY A 57 -5.42 8.00 -2.68
C GLY A 57 -6.37 7.80 -1.51
N ARG A 58 -7.49 7.10 -1.70
CA ARG A 58 -8.49 6.75 -0.69
C ARG A 58 -8.05 5.48 0.06
N ILE A 59 -6.93 5.62 0.77
CA ILE A 59 -6.22 4.48 1.37
C ILE A 59 -7.07 3.77 2.42
N GLU A 60 -7.70 4.51 3.33
CA GLU A 60 -8.51 3.95 4.41
C GLU A 60 -9.69 3.12 3.87
N GLU A 61 -10.33 3.58 2.81
CA GLU A 61 -11.41 2.85 2.17
C GLU A 61 -10.90 1.58 1.45
N ALA A 62 -9.76 1.67 0.77
CA ALA A 62 -9.14 0.50 0.16
C ALA A 62 -8.75 -0.54 1.21
N ASN A 63 -8.14 -0.12 2.32
CA ASN A 63 -7.75 -0.97 3.43
C ASN A 63 -8.97 -1.66 4.06
N ARG A 64 -10.06 -0.92 4.26
CA ARG A 64 -11.32 -1.49 4.78
C ARG A 64 -11.88 -2.58 3.87
N LEU A 65 -11.81 -2.40 2.53
CA LEU A 65 -12.27 -3.42 1.58
C LEU A 65 -11.38 -4.66 1.54
N MET A 66 -10.09 -4.51 1.86
CA MET A 66 -9.13 -5.61 1.89
C MET A 66 -9.05 -6.29 3.25
N GLU A 67 -9.64 -5.68 4.28
CA GLU A 67 -9.47 -6.05 5.70
C GLU A 67 -8.02 -6.02 6.19
N ASP A 68 -7.11 -5.52 5.34
CA ASP A 68 -5.68 -5.39 5.60
C ASP A 68 -5.14 -4.08 5.00
N PRO A 69 -4.11 -3.47 5.60
CA PRO A 69 -3.46 -2.30 5.04
C PRO A 69 -2.82 -2.60 3.68
N PHE A 70 -3.00 -1.70 2.72
CA PHE A 70 -2.23 -1.75 1.49
C PHE A 70 -0.73 -1.64 1.79
N MET A 71 0.07 -2.51 1.20
CA MET A 71 1.48 -2.64 1.55
C MET A 71 2.39 -2.83 0.34
N ILE A 72 3.65 -2.46 0.55
CA ILE A 72 4.78 -2.83 -0.30
C ILE A 72 5.79 -3.61 0.54
N CYS A 73 6.42 -4.61 -0.06
CA CYS A 73 7.46 -5.38 0.56
C CYS A 73 8.71 -5.38 -0.35
N GLY A 74 9.86 -5.12 0.21
CA GLY A 74 11.11 -5.10 -0.54
C GLY A 74 12.31 -4.68 0.30
N PRO A 75 13.52 -4.75 -0.27
CA PRO A 75 14.73 -4.35 0.42
C PRO A 75 14.77 -2.83 0.62
N VAL A 76 15.34 -2.43 1.77
CA VAL A 76 15.70 -1.03 2.04
C VAL A 76 17.00 -0.72 1.30
N VAL A 77 16.96 0.29 0.46
CA VAL A 77 18.10 0.77 -0.33
C VAL A 77 18.59 2.13 0.17
N HIS A 78 19.80 2.52 -0.22
CA HIS A 78 20.30 3.87 0.06
C HIS A 78 19.47 4.91 -0.71
N GLY A 79 19.06 5.96 -0.01
CA GLY A 79 18.38 7.13 -0.58
C GLY A 79 19.31 8.34 -0.71
N ASN A 80 18.78 9.45 -1.21
CA ASN A 80 19.55 10.70 -1.39
C ASN A 80 19.77 11.49 -0.09
N HIS A 81 19.56 10.91 1.09
CA HIS A 81 19.82 11.42 2.43
C HIS A 81 19.24 12.80 2.82
N MET A 82 18.69 13.60 1.87
CA MET A 82 18.23 14.97 2.18
C MET A 82 17.18 15.03 3.30
N GLY A 83 16.21 14.12 3.30
CA GLY A 83 15.18 14.07 4.35
C GLY A 83 15.75 13.64 5.70
N ALA A 84 16.65 12.67 5.71
CA ALA A 84 17.31 12.17 6.91
C ALA A 84 18.20 13.26 7.57
N GLU A 85 18.94 14.02 6.78
CA GLU A 85 19.79 15.13 7.26
C GLU A 85 18.95 16.26 7.84
N VAL A 86 17.82 16.58 7.21
CA VAL A 86 16.92 17.66 7.63
C VAL A 86 16.27 17.38 8.97
N LEU A 87 15.83 16.15 9.22
CA LEU A 87 15.10 15.76 10.44
C LEU A 87 15.96 15.02 11.47
N GLN A 88 17.17 14.58 11.09
CA GLN A 88 17.98 13.67 11.89
C GLN A 88 17.23 12.38 12.30
N MET A 89 16.32 11.93 11.44
CA MET A 89 15.52 10.73 11.65
C MET A 89 15.94 9.62 10.68
N PRO A 90 15.95 8.36 11.15
CA PRO A 90 16.22 7.23 10.27
C PRO A 90 15.20 7.15 9.14
N THR A 91 15.66 6.85 7.93
CA THR A 91 14.81 6.66 6.75
C THR A 91 15.03 5.29 6.13
N ALA A 92 13.93 4.66 5.72
CA ALA A 92 13.92 3.45 4.91
C ALA A 92 13.45 3.81 3.49
N ASN A 93 14.33 3.63 2.50
CA ASN A 93 14.00 3.87 1.10
C ASN A 93 13.76 2.54 0.39
N GLN A 94 12.67 2.46 -0.36
CA GLN A 94 12.33 1.30 -1.21
C GLN A 94 12.03 1.77 -2.62
N ILE A 95 12.47 0.99 -3.60
CA ILE A 95 12.12 1.16 -5.02
C ILE A 95 11.32 -0.07 -5.43
N PRO A 96 9.98 0.00 -5.39
CA PRO A 96 9.13 -1.10 -5.83
C PRO A 96 9.30 -1.39 -7.32
N ALA A 97 8.93 -2.59 -7.75
CA ALA A 97 8.91 -2.94 -9.18
C ALA A 97 7.98 -2.01 -9.96
N GLU A 98 8.30 -1.77 -11.24
CA GLU A 98 7.57 -0.81 -12.09
C GLU A 98 6.08 -1.16 -12.26
N ASP A 99 5.73 -2.44 -12.20
CA ASP A 99 4.36 -2.95 -12.31
C ASP A 99 3.61 -2.96 -10.96
N LYS A 100 4.30 -2.62 -9.86
CA LYS A 100 3.65 -2.50 -8.56
C LYS A 100 2.78 -1.26 -8.51
N LEU A 101 1.47 -1.46 -8.31
CA LEU A 101 0.57 -0.35 -8.03
C LEU A 101 1.04 0.38 -6.77
N LEU A 102 1.19 1.69 -6.88
CA LEU A 102 1.45 2.58 -5.75
C LEU A 102 0.30 3.59 -5.64
N PRO A 103 0.01 4.10 -4.44
CA PRO A 103 -0.91 5.22 -4.29
C PRO A 103 -0.30 6.49 -4.91
N PRO A 104 -1.10 7.55 -5.14
CA PRO A 104 -0.62 8.82 -5.70
C PRO A 104 0.56 9.38 -4.91
N LYS A 105 1.39 10.17 -5.60
CA LYS A 105 2.48 10.88 -4.94
C LYS A 105 1.96 11.72 -3.78
N GLY A 106 2.66 11.67 -2.65
CA GLY A 106 2.21 12.34 -1.45
C GLY A 106 2.80 11.75 -0.18
N VAL A 107 2.32 12.23 0.93
CA VAL A 107 2.75 11.84 2.28
C VAL A 107 1.63 11.07 2.96
N TYR A 108 2.01 9.99 3.61
CA TYR A 108 1.11 9.01 4.22
C TYR A 108 1.52 8.68 5.65
N VAL A 109 0.57 8.49 6.54
CA VAL A 109 0.80 7.76 7.79
C VAL A 109 1.06 6.30 7.41
N SER A 110 2.10 5.71 7.96
CA SER A 110 2.53 4.35 7.62
C SER A 110 3.19 3.68 8.80
N ARG A 111 3.35 2.37 8.70
CA ARG A 111 4.18 1.62 9.62
C ARG A 111 5.06 0.64 8.86
N ILE A 112 6.24 0.36 9.39
CA ILE A 112 7.14 -0.66 8.88
C ILE A 112 7.01 -1.90 9.76
N ARG A 113 6.81 -3.03 9.11
CA ARG A 113 6.91 -4.34 9.74
C ARG A 113 8.25 -4.98 9.34
N TYR A 114 9.07 -5.29 10.33
CA TYR A 114 10.32 -6.02 10.16
C TYR A 114 10.41 -7.15 11.18
N LYS A 115 10.42 -8.40 10.72
CA LYS A 115 10.26 -9.59 11.58
C LYS A 115 8.97 -9.47 12.41
N ASP A 116 9.08 -9.55 13.73
CA ASP A 116 7.98 -9.45 14.68
C ASP A 116 7.80 -8.03 15.25
N GLU A 117 8.58 -7.06 14.74
CA GLU A 117 8.55 -5.67 15.19
C GLU A 117 7.75 -4.78 14.25
N ILE A 118 7.03 -3.83 14.84
CA ILE A 118 6.28 -2.78 14.13
C ILE A 118 6.85 -1.43 14.54
N HIS A 119 7.22 -0.62 13.55
CA HIS A 119 7.73 0.73 13.75
C HIS A 119 6.86 1.73 12.99
N TYR A 120 6.39 2.74 13.69
CA TYR A 120 5.54 3.78 13.11
C TYR A 120 6.35 4.80 12.32
N GLY A 121 5.73 5.40 11.31
CA GLY A 121 6.41 6.35 10.45
C GLY A 121 5.50 7.15 9.54
N ILE A 122 6.14 7.97 8.73
CA ILE A 122 5.54 8.72 7.63
C ILE A 122 6.24 8.34 6.34
N SER A 123 5.48 7.93 5.34
CA SER A 123 6.01 7.56 4.02
C SER A 123 5.76 8.64 2.99
N ASN A 124 6.78 9.03 2.26
CA ASN A 124 6.68 9.87 1.06
C ASN A 124 6.76 8.99 -0.19
N VAL A 125 5.68 8.96 -0.97
CA VAL A 125 5.64 8.36 -2.30
C VAL A 125 5.99 9.45 -3.31
N GLY A 126 7.11 9.31 -3.99
CA GLY A 126 7.59 10.34 -4.91
C GLY A 126 8.68 9.84 -5.86
N VAL A 127 9.06 10.70 -6.81
CA VAL A 127 10.15 10.41 -7.74
C VAL A 127 11.48 10.39 -6.99
N LYS A 128 12.26 9.36 -7.20
CA LYS A 128 13.61 9.21 -6.63
C LYS A 128 14.64 9.32 -7.74
N PRO A 129 15.37 10.45 -7.86
CA PRO A 129 16.48 10.56 -8.78
C PRO A 129 17.54 9.50 -8.48
N THR A 130 17.98 8.75 -9.48
CA THR A 130 19.06 7.77 -9.36
C THR A 130 20.29 8.27 -10.11
N ILE A 131 21.47 7.75 -9.74
CA ILE A 131 22.77 8.06 -10.38
C ILE A 131 22.74 7.66 -11.87
N GLU A 132 21.94 6.65 -12.25
CA GLU A 132 21.81 6.16 -13.63
C GLU A 132 20.85 7.00 -14.49
N GLY A 133 20.33 8.13 -13.99
CA GLY A 133 19.40 9.00 -14.72
C GLY A 133 17.96 8.45 -14.84
N LYS A 134 17.66 7.30 -14.27
CA LYS A 134 16.30 6.80 -14.10
C LYS A 134 15.64 7.56 -12.94
N ASN A 135 14.37 7.88 -13.09
CA ASN A 135 13.58 8.54 -12.06
C ASN A 135 12.40 7.64 -11.61
N PRO A 136 12.68 6.50 -10.98
CA PRO A 136 11.60 5.61 -10.51
C PRO A 136 10.78 6.28 -9.42
N VAL A 137 9.53 5.87 -9.29
CA VAL A 137 8.74 6.21 -8.11
C VAL A 137 9.20 5.30 -6.96
N GLY A 138 9.59 5.91 -5.87
CA GLY A 138 10.01 5.19 -4.67
C GLY A 138 9.19 5.60 -3.45
N VAL A 139 9.41 4.87 -2.37
CA VAL A 139 8.81 5.13 -1.07
C VAL A 139 9.94 5.36 -0.07
N GLU A 140 9.93 6.53 0.56
CA GLU A 140 10.83 6.89 1.65
C GLU A 140 10.02 7.00 2.94
N THR A 141 10.31 6.13 3.89
CA THR A 141 9.64 6.12 5.19
C THR A 141 10.55 6.68 6.27
N HIS A 142 10.15 7.78 6.88
CA HIS A 142 10.76 8.33 8.07
C HIS A 142 10.19 7.62 9.30
N LEU A 143 11.06 6.97 10.07
CA LEU A 143 10.68 6.18 11.24
C LEU A 143 10.61 7.06 12.47
N LEU A 144 9.49 6.99 13.18
CA LEU A 144 9.28 7.67 14.46
C LEU A 144 9.89 6.81 15.59
N ASP A 145 10.63 7.46 16.50
CA ASP A 145 11.15 6.83 17.72
C ASP A 145 11.95 5.53 17.48
N PHE A 146 12.58 5.41 16.30
CA PHE A 146 13.39 4.26 15.91
C PHE A 146 14.88 4.60 15.97
N ALA A 147 15.66 3.70 16.58
CA ALA A 147 17.10 3.76 16.57
C ALA A 147 17.63 2.41 16.06
N GLY A 148 18.11 2.38 14.83
CA GLY A 148 18.62 1.15 14.22
C GLY A 148 18.95 1.32 12.75
N ASP A 149 19.39 0.23 12.14
CA ASP A 149 19.73 0.17 10.71
C ASP A 149 18.89 -0.90 10.01
N LEU A 150 18.16 -0.46 8.99
CA LEU A 150 17.34 -1.32 8.13
C LEU A 150 17.93 -1.52 6.73
N TYR A 151 19.10 -0.95 6.41
CA TYR A 151 19.71 -1.09 5.09
C TYR A 151 19.93 -2.55 4.70
N GLY A 152 19.52 -2.90 3.48
CA GLY A 152 19.61 -4.26 2.96
C GLY A 152 18.61 -5.24 3.58
N LYS A 153 17.83 -4.82 4.57
CA LYS A 153 16.77 -5.66 5.14
C LYS A 153 15.53 -5.61 4.24
N VAL A 154 14.83 -6.72 4.15
CA VAL A 154 13.51 -6.78 3.51
C VAL A 154 12.48 -6.40 4.57
N VAL A 155 11.75 -5.32 4.30
CA VAL A 155 10.72 -4.80 5.19
C VAL A 155 9.40 -4.63 4.45
N THR A 156 8.30 -4.61 5.19
CA THR A 156 6.98 -4.29 4.68
C THR A 156 6.58 -2.91 5.16
N VAL A 157 6.25 -2.01 4.23
CA VAL A 157 5.65 -0.70 4.53
C VAL A 157 4.16 -0.79 4.28
N GLU A 158 3.37 -0.56 5.31
CA GLU A 158 1.92 -0.54 5.30
C GLU A 158 1.43 0.91 5.29
N PHE A 159 0.55 1.26 4.33
CA PHE A 159 -0.03 2.59 4.20
C PHE A 159 -1.36 2.64 4.94
N LEU A 160 -1.52 3.58 5.85
CA LEU A 160 -2.69 3.65 6.74
C LEU A 160 -3.66 4.74 6.33
N THR A 161 -3.20 5.98 6.16
CA THR A 161 -4.00 7.10 5.66
C THR A 161 -3.13 8.11 4.91
N ARG A 162 -3.75 8.91 4.03
CA ARG A 162 -3.08 9.96 3.29
C ARG A 162 -3.09 11.27 4.08
N ILE A 163 -1.91 11.86 4.29
CA ILE A 163 -1.79 13.17 4.95
C ILE A 163 -2.01 14.29 3.94
N ARG A 164 -1.27 14.27 2.80
CA ARG A 164 -1.30 15.32 1.79
C ARG A 164 -0.66 14.89 0.47
N GLU A 165 -0.82 15.71 -0.55
CA GLU A 165 -0.10 15.59 -1.82
C GLU A 165 1.37 15.98 -1.69
N GLU A 166 2.18 15.51 -2.65
CA GLU A 166 3.56 15.98 -2.80
C GLU A 166 3.56 17.46 -3.22
N ARG A 167 4.42 18.26 -2.59
CA ARG A 167 4.60 19.67 -2.94
C ARG A 167 6.06 20.10 -2.86
N LYS A 168 6.41 21.14 -3.60
CA LYS A 168 7.72 21.79 -3.50
C LYS A 168 7.69 22.83 -2.38
N PHE A 169 8.82 22.99 -1.72
CA PHE A 169 9.01 23.98 -0.66
C PHE A 169 9.94 25.09 -1.14
N SER A 170 9.70 26.29 -0.68
CA SER A 170 10.50 27.49 -1.04
C SER A 170 11.82 27.55 -0.29
N SER A 171 11.93 26.88 0.86
CA SER A 171 13.14 26.82 1.67
C SER A 171 13.23 25.50 2.47
N ILE A 172 14.39 25.22 3.04
CA ILE A 172 14.62 24.08 3.93
C ILE A 172 13.83 24.25 5.23
N GLU A 173 13.69 25.48 5.73
CA GLU A 173 12.92 25.79 6.93
C GLU A 173 11.44 25.44 6.74
N ALA A 174 10.85 25.84 5.60
CA ALA A 174 9.47 25.49 5.25
C ALA A 174 9.27 23.97 5.11
N LEU A 175 10.27 23.25 4.58
CA LEU A 175 10.26 21.80 4.54
C LEU A 175 10.27 21.20 5.95
N LYS A 176 11.16 21.69 6.84
CA LYS A 176 11.25 21.23 8.22
C LYS A 176 9.94 21.40 8.99
N GLU A 177 9.36 22.60 8.92
CA GLU A 177 8.09 22.92 9.55
C GLU A 177 6.98 21.97 9.09
N GLU A 178 6.88 21.75 7.78
CA GLU A 178 5.88 20.84 7.24
C GLU A 178 6.11 19.38 7.66
N MET A 179 7.35 18.94 7.72
CA MET A 179 7.67 17.59 8.19
C MET A 179 7.30 17.43 9.67
N GLN A 180 7.51 18.45 10.53
CA GLN A 180 7.04 18.43 11.92
C GLN A 180 5.52 18.36 12.02
N ASN A 181 4.80 19.09 11.17
CA ASN A 181 3.34 19.01 11.10
C ASN A 181 2.86 17.62 10.68
N ASN A 182 3.53 16.99 9.71
CA ASN A 182 3.22 15.61 9.30
C ASN A 182 3.47 14.62 10.44
N ILE A 183 4.55 14.78 11.21
CA ILE A 183 4.86 13.96 12.38
C ILE A 183 3.78 14.11 13.44
N ALA A 184 3.40 15.35 13.76
CA ALA A 184 2.35 15.63 14.74
C ALA A 184 1.02 14.99 14.33
N TYR A 185 0.64 15.13 13.05
CA TYR A 185 -0.54 14.46 12.50
C TYR A 185 -0.46 12.94 12.65
N ALA A 186 0.66 12.34 12.29
CA ALA A 186 0.83 10.88 12.37
C ALA A 186 0.72 10.37 13.81
N ARG A 187 1.33 11.06 14.78
CA ARG A 187 1.24 10.70 16.20
C ARG A 187 -0.21 10.75 16.70
N ALA A 188 -0.93 11.84 16.41
CA ALA A 188 -2.33 11.96 16.77
C ALA A 188 -3.21 10.88 16.11
N TRP A 189 -2.88 10.51 14.87
CA TRP A 189 -3.58 9.43 14.17
C TRP A 189 -3.37 8.07 14.86
N PHE A 190 -2.13 7.74 15.25
CA PHE A 190 -1.81 6.48 15.95
C PHE A 190 -2.47 6.41 17.32
N GLU A 191 -2.44 7.51 18.11
CA GLU A 191 -3.11 7.59 19.40
C GLU A 191 -4.62 7.31 19.30
N LYS A 192 -5.25 7.72 18.20
CA LYS A 192 -6.68 7.54 17.99
C LYS A 192 -7.05 6.14 17.48
N ASN A 193 -6.20 5.50 16.67
CA ASN A 193 -6.59 4.33 15.88
C ASN A 193 -5.87 3.02 16.29
N GLU A 194 -4.79 3.10 17.07
CA GLU A 194 -4.00 1.93 17.47
C GLU A 194 -3.79 1.83 19.00
N SER A 195 -4.70 2.45 19.78
CA SER A 195 -4.71 2.38 21.26
C SER A 195 -5.35 1.11 21.77
#